data_db3807f8d174d4352be6192b90bb955b
#
_entry.id   db3807f8d174d4352be6192b90bb955b
#
_cell.length_a   1.000
_cell.length_b   1.000
_cell.length_c   1.000
_cell.angle_alpha   90.00
_cell.angle_beta   90.00
_cell.angle_gamma   90.00
#
_symmetry.space_group_name_H-M   'P 1'
#
loop_
_entity.id
_entity.type
_entity.pdbx_description
1 polymer ?
#
loop_
_entity_poly.entity_id
_entity_poly.type
_entity_poly.pdbx_seq_one_letter_code
_entity_poly.pdbx_strand_id
1 'polypeptide(L)'
;MVLARQVKLEPPDHPRLLLRPNSLPSMPPDDRRRFLKKASVALPIVALSTQETQANQPQAGETVSPAGDLFQPESFWRERMTAPDDGRKYGWLINTERCFGCHGCEVSCKSENDVPLGKYIRQTLYKDIGKYPQVARVFLPMSCQHCEDAPCIKACPCGALEKKSGGTVAIDYDKCCGHATCVDACPYGAIYIDPVANQAVKCHNCYHRTEAGMDPACVSTCPAEAIHFGDLNDPESGISREMAIAEQRTDLMQLREEKETKPRMWFTGPAPAEIEESIPAEGESLNPEAYDIYNWKQNPE
;
A
#
# COMPACT_ATOMS: atom_id res chain seq x y z
N MET A 1 -11.38 43.15 -36.24
CA MET A 1 -10.72 42.21 -37.18
C MET A 1 -9.26 42.15 -36.78
N VAL A 2 -8.88 41.15 -35.99
CA VAL A 2 -7.48 40.92 -35.61
C VAL A 2 -7.16 39.48 -36.08
N LEU A 3 -6.25 39.42 -37.06
CA LEU A 3 -5.79 38.19 -37.68
C LEU A 3 -4.91 37.42 -36.69
N ALA A 4 -5.36 36.23 -36.29
CA ALA A 4 -4.55 35.25 -35.57
C ALA A 4 -3.50 34.63 -36.50
N ARG A 5 -2.24 34.92 -36.26
CA ARG A 5 -1.10 34.23 -36.91
C ARG A 5 -0.97 32.83 -36.30
N GLN A 6 -1.21 31.81 -37.11
CA GLN A 6 -0.86 30.44 -36.77
C GLN A 6 0.67 30.27 -36.86
N VAL A 7 1.29 30.01 -35.72
CA VAL A 7 2.71 29.60 -35.66
C VAL A 7 2.73 28.07 -35.84
N LYS A 8 3.25 27.62 -37.00
CA LYS A 8 3.61 26.22 -37.22
C LYS A 8 4.86 25.92 -36.38
N LEU A 9 4.73 25.12 -35.35
CA LEU A 9 5.88 24.52 -34.67
C LEU A 9 6.27 23.25 -35.44
N GLU A 10 7.45 23.27 -36.05
CA GLU A 10 8.08 22.07 -36.58
C GLU A 10 8.67 21.26 -35.43
N PRO A 11 8.56 19.93 -35.45
CA PRO A 11 9.15 19.09 -34.41
C PRO A 11 10.67 19.08 -34.51
N PRO A 12 11.41 19.05 -33.39
CA PRO A 12 12.85 19.01 -33.39
C PRO A 12 13.38 17.71 -34.00
N ASP A 13 14.34 17.84 -34.93
CA ASP A 13 15.09 16.73 -35.50
C ASP A 13 15.93 16.04 -34.39
N HIS A 14 15.43 14.93 -33.86
CA HIS A 14 16.25 14.03 -33.08
C HIS A 14 16.86 12.94 -33.98
N PRO A 15 18.18 12.76 -33.98
CA PRO A 15 18.80 11.68 -34.72
C PRO A 15 18.29 10.32 -34.16
N ARG A 16 17.66 9.55 -35.02
CA ARG A 16 17.25 8.17 -34.73
C ARG A 16 18.52 7.35 -34.47
N LEU A 17 18.76 7.06 -33.19
CA LEU A 17 19.66 5.98 -32.78
C LEU A 17 19.07 4.67 -33.28
N LEU A 18 19.53 4.20 -34.43
CA LEU A 18 19.31 2.85 -34.91
C LEU A 18 20.05 1.88 -33.97
N LEU A 19 19.36 1.40 -32.93
CA LEU A 19 19.82 0.26 -32.17
C LEU A 19 19.78 -0.94 -33.10
N ARG A 20 20.96 -1.34 -33.62
CA ARG A 20 21.11 -2.66 -34.25
C ARG A 20 20.78 -3.73 -33.24
N PRO A 21 19.99 -4.75 -33.58
CA PRO A 21 19.78 -5.87 -32.68
C PRO A 21 21.14 -6.55 -32.48
N ASN A 22 21.69 -6.45 -31.27
CA ASN A 22 22.82 -7.25 -30.85
C ASN A 22 22.38 -8.71 -30.85
N SER A 23 22.74 -9.44 -31.89
CA SER A 23 22.75 -10.89 -31.88
C SER A 23 23.82 -11.32 -30.89
N LEU A 24 23.42 -11.59 -29.67
CA LEU A 24 24.27 -12.31 -28.71
C LEU A 24 24.58 -13.69 -29.33
N PRO A 25 25.86 -14.09 -29.45
CA PRO A 25 26.17 -15.42 -29.91
C PRO A 25 25.57 -16.45 -28.95
N SER A 26 24.81 -17.41 -29.48
CA SER A 26 24.25 -18.51 -28.72
C SER A 26 25.41 -19.35 -28.16
N MET A 27 25.62 -19.29 -26.85
CA MET A 27 26.56 -20.18 -26.17
C MET A 27 26.07 -21.63 -26.26
N PRO A 28 26.91 -22.58 -26.71
CA PRO A 28 26.56 -23.97 -26.77
C PRO A 28 26.31 -24.53 -25.34
N PRO A 29 25.38 -25.50 -25.19
CA PRO A 29 24.91 -25.99 -23.89
C PRO A 29 25.99 -26.63 -22.99
N ASP A 30 27.14 -26.97 -23.53
CA ASP A 30 28.24 -27.60 -22.78
C ASP A 30 29.06 -26.65 -21.91
N ASP A 31 29.04 -25.36 -22.18
CA ASP A 31 29.83 -24.38 -21.43
C ASP A 31 29.26 -24.04 -20.04
N ARG A 32 27.98 -24.21 -19.84
CA ARG A 32 27.34 -24.00 -18.52
C ARG A 32 27.80 -25.05 -17.50
N ARG A 33 27.97 -26.29 -17.89
CA ARG A 33 28.48 -27.37 -17.02
C ARG A 33 29.98 -27.22 -16.72
N ARG A 34 30.75 -26.67 -17.64
CA ARG A 34 32.17 -26.42 -17.47
C ARG A 34 32.46 -25.25 -16.53
N PHE A 35 31.64 -24.22 -16.55
CA PHE A 35 31.71 -23.08 -15.65
C PHE A 35 31.48 -23.51 -14.18
N LEU A 36 30.45 -24.35 -13.94
CA LEU A 36 30.15 -24.85 -12.58
C LEU A 36 31.24 -25.83 -12.05
N LYS A 37 31.95 -26.56 -12.90
CA LYS A 37 33.07 -27.42 -12.49
C LYS A 37 34.36 -26.66 -12.18
N LYS A 38 34.57 -25.46 -12.73
CA LYS A 38 35.73 -24.61 -12.43
C LYS A 38 35.54 -23.75 -11.19
N ALA A 39 34.29 -23.55 -10.72
CA ALA A 39 34.04 -22.81 -9.47
C ALA A 39 34.27 -23.61 -8.20
N SER A 40 34.63 -24.91 -8.31
CA SER A 40 34.91 -25.79 -7.16
C SER A 40 36.40 -25.95 -6.84
N VAL A 41 37.26 -25.09 -7.37
CA VAL A 41 38.71 -25.13 -7.01
C VAL A 41 38.99 -24.15 -5.88
N ALA A 42 39.07 -24.71 -4.68
CA ALA A 42 39.92 -24.32 -3.56
C ALA A 42 39.90 -22.84 -3.14
N LEU A 43 39.00 -22.50 -2.26
CA LEU A 43 39.24 -21.47 -1.25
C LEU A 43 40.01 -22.17 -0.08
N PRO A 44 41.15 -21.65 0.41
CA PRO A 44 41.80 -22.19 1.61
C PRO A 44 40.83 -22.01 2.78
N ILE A 45 40.55 -23.10 3.49
CA ILE A 45 39.87 -23.11 4.77
C ILE A 45 40.79 -22.38 5.74
N VAL A 46 40.54 -21.08 5.92
CA VAL A 46 41.06 -20.38 7.09
C VAL A 46 40.23 -20.89 8.26
N ALA A 47 40.87 -21.71 9.11
CA ALA A 47 40.28 -22.10 10.38
C ALA A 47 40.11 -20.84 11.24
N LEU A 48 38.95 -20.21 11.12
CA LEU A 48 38.47 -19.28 12.13
C LEU A 48 38.11 -20.10 13.34
N SER A 49 38.89 -19.92 14.42
CA SER A 49 38.56 -20.43 15.73
C SER A 49 37.15 -20.04 16.07
N THR A 50 36.25 -21.00 16.08
CA THR A 50 34.88 -20.84 16.58
C THR A 50 35.00 -20.58 18.08
N GLN A 51 35.02 -19.32 18.49
CA GLN A 51 34.45 -18.98 19.79
C GLN A 51 32.97 -19.29 19.69
N GLU A 52 32.57 -20.40 20.29
CA GLU A 52 31.19 -20.72 20.56
C GLU A 52 30.61 -19.58 21.43
N THR A 53 30.00 -18.58 20.80
CA THR A 53 28.99 -17.78 21.48
C THR A 53 27.92 -18.78 21.85
N GLN A 54 27.82 -19.11 23.14
CA GLN A 54 26.70 -19.86 23.68
C GLN A 54 25.44 -19.11 23.33
N ALA A 55 24.84 -19.48 22.22
CA ALA A 55 23.45 -19.11 21.92
C ALA A 55 22.63 -19.73 23.03
N ASN A 56 21.94 -18.89 23.79
CA ASN A 56 21.01 -19.27 24.83
C ASN A 56 20.00 -20.25 24.22
N GLN A 57 20.20 -21.56 24.47
CA GLN A 57 19.24 -22.57 24.04
C GLN A 57 17.98 -22.37 24.87
N PRO A 58 16.80 -22.25 24.24
CA PRO A 58 15.53 -22.17 24.98
C PRO A 58 15.38 -23.43 25.83
N GLN A 59 15.04 -23.24 27.10
CA GLN A 59 14.81 -24.35 28.03
C GLN A 59 13.59 -25.16 27.56
N ALA A 60 13.68 -26.48 27.66
CA ALA A 60 12.61 -27.39 27.26
C ALA A 60 11.35 -27.10 28.07
N GLY A 61 10.33 -26.50 27.43
CA GLY A 61 9.05 -26.10 28.03
C GLY A 61 8.46 -24.82 27.42
N GLU A 62 9.26 -23.98 26.76
CA GLU A 62 8.73 -22.84 26.01
C GLU A 62 8.31 -23.29 24.61
N THR A 63 7.01 -23.33 24.37
CA THR A 63 6.45 -23.47 23.03
C THR A 63 6.75 -22.18 22.26
N VAL A 64 7.89 -22.12 21.59
CA VAL A 64 8.20 -21.04 20.65
C VAL A 64 7.20 -21.18 19.51
N SER A 65 6.28 -20.23 19.39
CA SER A 65 5.43 -20.11 18.21
C SER A 65 6.33 -20.00 16.96
N PRO A 66 6.04 -20.71 15.85
CA PRO A 66 6.85 -20.64 14.64
C PRO A 66 6.95 -19.25 14.00
N ALA A 67 6.12 -18.30 14.45
CA ALA A 67 6.20 -16.86 14.16
C ALA A 67 6.81 -16.16 15.38
N GLY A 68 8.10 -16.46 15.69
CA GLY A 68 8.76 -15.91 16.86
C GLY A 68 8.62 -14.40 16.96
N ASP A 69 8.24 -13.95 18.15
CA ASP A 69 8.36 -12.61 18.80
C ASP A 69 8.27 -11.32 17.97
N LEU A 70 8.02 -11.37 16.67
CA LEU A 70 7.68 -10.22 15.83
C LEU A 70 6.21 -9.78 16.01
N PHE A 71 5.36 -10.67 16.51
CA PHE A 71 3.99 -10.37 16.88
C PHE A 71 3.94 -9.94 18.34
N GLN A 72 4.01 -8.64 18.58
CA GLN A 72 3.76 -8.10 19.89
C GLN A 72 2.31 -8.48 20.31
N PRO A 73 2.08 -8.92 21.56
CA PRO A 73 0.75 -9.33 21.99
C PRO A 73 -0.25 -8.19 21.83
N GLU A 74 -1.52 -8.50 21.58
CA GLU A 74 -2.59 -7.50 21.39
C GLU A 74 -2.65 -6.47 22.55
N SER A 75 -2.25 -6.86 23.77
CA SER A 75 -2.13 -5.95 24.91
C SER A 75 -1.16 -4.79 24.67
N PHE A 76 -0.07 -5.04 23.97
CA PHE A 76 0.92 -3.99 23.62
C PHE A 76 0.32 -2.93 22.69
N TRP A 77 -0.54 -3.36 21.76
CA TRP A 77 -1.22 -2.45 20.83
C TRP A 77 -2.33 -1.68 21.52
N ARG A 78 -3.05 -2.32 22.44
CA ARG A 78 -4.11 -1.67 23.21
C ARG A 78 -3.61 -0.53 24.06
N GLU A 79 -2.50 -0.74 24.77
CA GLU A 79 -1.90 0.28 25.61
C GLU A 79 -1.47 1.51 24.77
N ARG A 80 -0.89 1.29 23.59
CA ARG A 80 -0.48 2.37 22.69
C ARG A 80 -1.63 3.04 21.96
N MET A 81 -2.68 2.30 21.62
CA MET A 81 -3.90 2.90 21.08
C MET A 81 -4.64 3.79 22.09
N THR A 82 -4.39 3.63 23.37
CA THR A 82 -4.94 4.51 24.43
C THR A 82 -3.99 5.64 24.80
N ALA A 83 -2.83 5.75 24.17
CA ALA A 83 -1.90 6.86 24.41
C ALA A 83 -2.60 8.21 24.17
N PRO A 84 -2.30 9.20 24.99
CA PRO A 84 -2.87 10.54 24.81
C PRO A 84 -2.48 11.10 23.44
N ASP A 85 -3.34 11.96 22.91
CA ASP A 85 -3.07 12.67 21.66
C ASP A 85 -1.79 13.48 21.81
N ASP A 86 -0.78 13.17 21.04
CA ASP A 86 0.52 13.83 21.05
C ASP A 86 0.61 15.01 20.06
N GLY A 87 -0.52 15.38 19.48
CA GLY A 87 -0.65 16.50 18.54
C GLY A 87 -0.19 16.16 17.12
N ARG A 88 0.26 14.94 16.84
CA ARG A 88 0.59 14.50 15.47
C ARG A 88 -0.66 14.49 14.59
N LYS A 89 -0.48 14.75 13.31
CA LYS A 89 -1.54 14.69 12.31
C LYS A 89 -1.07 13.88 11.10
N TYR A 90 -1.30 12.58 11.14
CA TYR A 90 -0.90 11.72 10.04
C TYR A 90 -1.72 11.96 8.77
N GLY A 91 -1.01 11.95 7.65
CA GLY A 91 -1.57 12.04 6.31
C GLY A 91 -0.86 11.12 5.33
N TRP A 92 -1.47 10.99 4.16
CA TRP A 92 -0.99 10.22 3.02
C TRP A 92 -0.93 11.10 1.78
N LEU A 93 0.11 10.94 0.97
CA LEU A 93 0.16 11.47 -0.38
C LEU A 93 0.54 10.36 -1.34
N ILE A 94 -0.24 10.19 -2.39
CA ILE A 94 -0.03 9.21 -3.45
C ILE A 94 0.32 9.96 -4.74
N ASN A 95 1.55 9.78 -5.22
CA ASN A 95 1.97 10.31 -6.52
C ASN A 95 1.71 9.27 -7.61
N THR A 96 0.64 9.47 -8.35
CA THR A 96 0.19 8.52 -9.38
C THR A 96 1.04 8.54 -10.65
N GLU A 97 1.79 9.61 -10.89
CA GLU A 97 2.76 9.65 -12.01
C GLU A 97 3.95 8.71 -11.78
N ARG A 98 4.35 8.55 -10.49
CA ARG A 98 5.42 7.62 -10.13
C ARG A 98 4.94 6.18 -10.06
N CYS A 99 3.64 5.94 -9.82
CA CYS A 99 3.09 4.60 -9.67
C CYS A 99 3.05 3.86 -11.00
N PHE A 100 3.75 2.75 -11.10
CA PHE A 100 3.75 1.88 -12.29
C PHE A 100 3.04 0.53 -12.07
N GLY A 101 2.24 0.40 -11.00
CA GLY A 101 1.39 -0.77 -10.77
C GLY A 101 2.14 -2.05 -10.41
N CYS A 102 3.25 -2.00 -9.69
CA CYS A 102 4.01 -3.19 -9.31
C CYS A 102 3.35 -4.06 -8.23
N HIS A 103 2.26 -3.58 -7.60
CA HIS A 103 1.55 -4.24 -6.50
C HIS A 103 2.39 -4.54 -5.25
N GLY A 104 3.63 -4.06 -5.15
CA GLY A 104 4.49 -4.26 -3.99
C GLY A 104 3.86 -3.77 -2.69
N CYS A 105 3.13 -2.65 -2.72
CA CYS A 105 2.41 -2.10 -1.58
C CYS A 105 1.25 -3.00 -1.09
N GLU A 106 0.61 -3.74 -1.99
CA GLU A 106 -0.43 -4.71 -1.64
C GLU A 106 0.18 -5.94 -0.98
N VAL A 107 1.23 -6.48 -1.60
CA VAL A 107 1.92 -7.69 -1.09
C VAL A 107 2.51 -7.42 0.29
N SER A 108 3.20 -6.29 0.47
CA SER A 108 3.77 -5.94 1.77
C SER A 108 2.70 -5.70 2.84
N CYS A 109 1.59 -5.06 2.47
CA CYS A 109 0.46 -4.86 3.39
C CYS A 109 -0.18 -6.20 3.79
N LYS A 110 -0.32 -7.14 2.84
CA LYS A 110 -0.85 -8.47 3.13
C LYS A 110 0.06 -9.25 4.06
N SER A 111 1.36 -9.23 3.81
CA SER A 111 2.35 -9.93 4.63
C SER A 111 2.48 -9.34 6.02
N GLU A 112 2.42 -8.01 6.13
CA GLU A 112 2.57 -7.30 7.41
C GLU A 112 1.35 -7.45 8.33
N ASN A 113 0.16 -7.60 7.74
CA ASN A 113 -1.11 -7.54 8.48
C ASN A 113 -1.91 -8.85 8.38
N ASP A 114 -1.28 -9.95 7.98
CA ASP A 114 -1.90 -11.28 7.83
C ASP A 114 -3.23 -11.28 7.07
N VAL A 115 -3.31 -10.46 6.01
CA VAL A 115 -4.55 -10.30 5.24
C VAL A 115 -4.85 -11.58 4.45
N PRO A 116 -6.03 -12.18 4.62
CA PRO A 116 -6.40 -13.44 3.95
C PRO A 116 -6.29 -13.35 2.43
N LEU A 117 -6.15 -14.49 1.78
CA LEU A 117 -6.20 -14.58 0.33
C LEU A 117 -7.54 -14.06 -0.20
N GLY A 118 -7.51 -13.32 -1.30
CA GLY A 118 -8.71 -12.73 -1.90
C GLY A 118 -9.19 -11.44 -1.23
N LYS A 119 -8.62 -11.03 -0.07
CA LYS A 119 -8.95 -9.78 0.60
C LYS A 119 -7.78 -8.80 0.56
N TYR A 120 -8.06 -7.50 0.65
CA TYR A 120 -7.07 -6.43 0.55
C TYR A 120 -7.39 -5.31 1.53
N ILE A 121 -6.38 -4.86 2.28
CA ILE A 121 -6.42 -3.61 3.05
C ILE A 121 -5.99 -2.44 2.15
N ARG A 122 -5.01 -2.69 1.27
CA ARG A 122 -4.57 -1.79 0.21
C ARG A 122 -4.72 -2.50 -1.12
N GLN A 123 -5.29 -1.81 -2.10
CA GLN A 123 -5.49 -2.32 -3.45
C GLN A 123 -5.10 -1.25 -4.47
N THR A 124 -4.46 -1.63 -5.55
CA THR A 124 -4.11 -0.73 -6.65
C THR A 124 -5.12 -0.91 -7.77
N LEU A 125 -5.98 0.07 -7.93
CA LEU A 125 -6.89 0.15 -9.07
C LEU A 125 -6.11 0.57 -10.32
N TYR A 126 -6.62 0.22 -11.49
CA TYR A 126 -6.05 0.67 -12.75
C TYR A 126 -7.12 0.90 -13.80
N LYS A 127 -6.80 1.76 -14.76
CA LYS A 127 -7.64 2.03 -15.92
C LYS A 127 -6.75 2.28 -17.14
N ASP A 128 -7.16 1.77 -18.28
CA ASP A 128 -6.54 2.10 -19.56
C ASP A 128 -7.20 3.36 -20.10
N ILE A 129 -6.40 4.39 -20.38
CA ILE A 129 -6.84 5.68 -20.89
C ILE A 129 -6.30 5.94 -22.29
N GLY A 130 -6.98 6.81 -23.04
CA GLY A 130 -6.61 7.16 -24.41
C GLY A 130 -7.19 6.20 -25.45
N LYS A 131 -6.69 6.33 -26.68
CA LYS A 131 -7.06 5.48 -27.83
C LYS A 131 -5.80 5.03 -28.57
N TYR A 132 -5.82 3.78 -29.05
CA TYR A 132 -4.71 3.26 -29.82
C TYR A 132 -4.34 4.20 -30.99
N PRO A 133 -3.03 4.50 -31.23
CA PRO A 133 -1.86 3.95 -30.53
C PRO A 133 -1.44 4.71 -29.25
N GLN A 134 -2.13 5.78 -28.86
CA GLN A 134 -1.83 6.59 -27.67
C GLN A 134 -2.63 6.07 -26.45
N VAL A 135 -2.30 4.85 -26.02
CA VAL A 135 -2.89 4.23 -24.82
C VAL A 135 -1.89 4.28 -23.68
N ALA A 136 -2.36 4.67 -22.51
CA ALA A 136 -1.59 4.59 -21.26
C ALA A 136 -2.42 3.86 -20.21
N ARG A 137 -1.74 3.15 -19.30
CA ARG A 137 -2.36 2.59 -18.09
C ARG A 137 -1.99 3.47 -16.91
N VAL A 138 -3.01 3.91 -16.17
CA VAL A 138 -2.85 4.67 -14.94
C VAL A 138 -3.21 3.78 -13.73
N PHE A 139 -2.57 4.05 -12.59
CA PHE A 139 -2.71 3.24 -11.38
C PHE A 139 -3.04 4.12 -10.18
N LEU A 140 -3.94 3.64 -9.34
CA LEU A 140 -4.40 4.33 -8.13
C LEU A 140 -4.31 3.39 -6.92
N PRO A 141 -3.23 3.46 -6.12
CA PRO A 141 -3.15 2.72 -4.86
C PRO A 141 -4.17 3.26 -3.85
N MET A 142 -5.17 2.44 -3.52
CA MET A 142 -6.27 2.77 -2.62
C MET A 142 -6.15 2.07 -1.28
N SER A 143 -6.62 2.73 -0.22
CA SER A 143 -6.83 2.16 1.12
C SER A 143 -7.80 3.04 1.91
N CYS A 144 -7.98 2.77 3.21
CA CYS A 144 -8.75 3.66 4.08
C CYS A 144 -8.19 5.08 4.05
N GLN A 145 -9.07 6.07 3.88
CA GLN A 145 -8.72 7.49 3.77
C GLN A 145 -8.50 8.18 5.13
N HIS A 146 -8.74 7.49 6.25
CA HIS A 146 -8.65 8.03 7.61
C HIS A 146 -9.34 9.40 7.78
N CYS A 147 -10.58 9.48 7.29
CA CYS A 147 -11.39 10.69 7.23
C CYS A 147 -11.47 11.44 8.55
N GLU A 148 -11.46 12.79 8.51
CA GLU A 148 -11.74 13.61 9.69
C GLU A 148 -13.19 13.41 10.16
N ASP A 149 -14.14 13.43 9.24
CA ASP A 149 -15.55 13.21 9.48
C ASP A 149 -15.94 11.79 9.05
N ALA A 150 -15.35 10.77 9.71
CA ALA A 150 -15.45 9.38 9.33
C ALA A 150 -16.89 8.82 9.45
N PRO A 151 -17.60 8.53 8.35
CA PRO A 151 -18.95 8.01 8.41
C PRO A 151 -19.02 6.61 9.02
N CYS A 152 -17.98 5.80 8.86
CA CYS A 152 -17.90 4.47 9.44
C CYS A 152 -17.90 4.47 10.98
N ILE A 153 -17.35 5.51 11.62
CA ILE A 153 -17.43 5.70 13.08
C ILE A 153 -18.87 5.94 13.50
N LYS A 154 -19.55 6.84 12.79
CA LYS A 154 -20.95 7.23 13.09
C LYS A 154 -21.92 6.06 12.86
N ALA A 155 -21.66 5.22 11.88
CA ALA A 155 -22.51 4.09 11.52
C ALA A 155 -22.29 2.84 12.41
N CYS A 156 -21.22 2.78 13.20
CA CYS A 156 -20.88 1.58 13.99
C CYS A 156 -21.81 1.43 15.22
N PRO A 157 -22.70 0.44 15.26
CA PRO A 157 -23.64 0.28 16.38
C PRO A 157 -22.95 -0.18 17.66
N CYS A 158 -21.77 -0.83 17.53
CA CYS A 158 -21.01 -1.38 18.66
C CYS A 158 -20.01 -0.37 19.24
N GLY A 159 -19.85 0.81 18.61
CA GLY A 159 -18.83 1.79 19.00
C GLY A 159 -17.39 1.26 18.90
N ALA A 160 -17.14 0.31 17.98
CA ALA A 160 -15.84 -0.32 17.83
C ALA A 160 -14.86 0.53 17.00
N LEU A 161 -15.36 1.49 16.22
CA LEU A 161 -14.52 2.39 15.41
C LEU A 161 -14.31 3.70 16.15
N GLU A 162 -13.07 4.10 16.28
CA GLU A 162 -12.71 5.33 16.98
C GLU A 162 -11.49 6.02 16.32
N LYS A 163 -11.32 7.32 16.59
CA LYS A 163 -10.08 8.03 16.25
C LYS A 163 -9.06 7.88 17.36
N LYS A 164 -7.84 7.56 16.95
CA LYS A 164 -6.66 7.48 17.79
C LYS A 164 -5.73 8.68 17.53
N SER A 165 -4.65 8.75 18.30
CA SER A 165 -3.57 9.71 18.10
C SER A 165 -3.16 9.78 16.63
N GLY A 166 -2.75 10.95 16.17
CA GLY A 166 -2.46 11.23 14.78
C GLY A 166 -3.68 11.19 13.84
N GLY A 167 -4.91 11.01 14.38
CA GLY A 167 -6.16 10.95 13.60
C GLY A 167 -6.38 9.64 12.86
N THR A 168 -5.68 8.60 13.23
CA THR A 168 -5.89 7.27 12.69
C THR A 168 -7.27 6.74 13.09
N VAL A 169 -8.10 6.38 12.14
CA VAL A 169 -9.34 5.65 12.41
C VAL A 169 -8.98 4.19 12.66
N ALA A 170 -9.20 3.70 13.86
CA ALA A 170 -8.86 2.35 14.30
C ALA A 170 -10.11 1.54 14.65
N ILE A 171 -9.96 0.22 14.76
CA ILE A 171 -11.00 -0.70 15.18
C ILE A 171 -10.59 -1.30 16.52
N ASP A 172 -11.47 -1.23 17.49
CA ASP A 172 -11.40 -1.99 18.72
C ASP A 172 -12.03 -3.37 18.49
N TYR A 173 -11.21 -4.37 18.34
CA TYR A 173 -11.64 -5.72 18.02
C TYR A 173 -12.43 -6.39 19.14
N ASP A 174 -12.28 -5.94 20.39
CA ASP A 174 -13.10 -6.47 21.50
C ASP A 174 -14.55 -5.99 21.42
N LYS A 175 -14.77 -4.84 20.82
CA LYS A 175 -16.11 -4.27 20.62
C LYS A 175 -16.72 -4.61 19.28
N CYS A 176 -15.90 -5.04 18.31
CA CYS A 176 -16.38 -5.27 16.96
C CYS A 176 -17.35 -6.44 16.90
N CYS A 177 -18.58 -6.16 16.52
CA CYS A 177 -19.67 -7.13 16.46
C CYS A 177 -19.96 -7.70 15.06
N GLY A 178 -19.12 -7.38 14.05
CA GLY A 178 -19.27 -7.90 12.70
C GLY A 178 -20.51 -7.44 11.93
N HIS A 179 -21.18 -6.38 12.37
CA HIS A 179 -22.48 -5.95 11.84
C HIS A 179 -22.43 -5.39 10.40
N ALA A 180 -21.25 -5.15 9.87
CA ALA A 180 -20.96 -4.66 8.51
C ALA A 180 -21.45 -3.23 8.16
N THR A 181 -22.22 -2.54 9.00
CA THR A 181 -22.69 -1.16 8.72
C THR A 181 -21.57 -0.16 8.41
N CYS A 182 -20.37 -0.40 8.91
CA CYS A 182 -19.19 0.40 8.59
C CYS A 182 -18.69 0.17 7.17
N VAL A 183 -18.97 -1.01 6.58
CA VAL A 183 -18.66 -1.32 5.16
C VAL A 183 -19.59 -0.49 4.29
N ASP A 184 -20.89 -0.56 4.56
CA ASP A 184 -21.93 0.16 3.81
C ASP A 184 -21.75 1.68 3.88
N ALA A 185 -21.32 2.19 5.03
CA ALA A 185 -21.10 3.61 5.25
C ALA A 185 -19.79 4.15 4.66
N CYS A 186 -18.88 3.29 4.18
CA CYS A 186 -17.59 3.74 3.66
C CYS A 186 -17.69 4.13 2.19
N PRO A 187 -17.58 5.42 1.81
CA PRO A 187 -17.72 5.81 0.41
C PRO A 187 -16.53 5.37 -0.46
N TYR A 188 -15.48 4.84 0.14
CA TYR A 188 -14.26 4.40 -0.56
C TYR A 188 -14.15 2.87 -0.67
N GLY A 189 -15.12 2.10 -0.15
CA GLY A 189 -15.07 0.65 -0.13
C GLY A 189 -13.88 0.05 0.63
N ALA A 190 -13.26 0.81 1.52
CA ALA A 190 -11.97 0.47 2.13
C ALA A 190 -12.07 -0.39 3.40
N ILE A 191 -13.24 -0.96 3.67
CA ILE A 191 -13.50 -1.83 4.83
C ILE A 191 -14.11 -3.14 4.30
N TYR A 192 -13.71 -4.25 4.87
CA TYR A 192 -14.35 -5.54 4.62
C TYR A 192 -14.56 -6.28 5.94
N ILE A 193 -15.40 -7.29 5.95
CA ILE A 193 -15.54 -8.20 7.08
C ILE A 193 -14.66 -9.42 6.84
N ASP A 194 -13.81 -9.74 7.81
CA ASP A 194 -13.02 -10.96 7.77
C ASP A 194 -13.98 -12.17 7.91
N PRO A 195 -13.95 -13.10 6.96
CA PRO A 195 -14.90 -14.23 6.95
C PRO A 195 -14.66 -15.25 8.06
N VAL A 196 -13.46 -15.25 8.66
CA VAL A 196 -13.10 -16.17 9.74
C VAL A 196 -13.36 -15.54 11.09
N ALA A 197 -12.85 -14.33 11.32
CA ALA A 197 -13.01 -13.62 12.59
C ALA A 197 -14.38 -12.96 12.74
N ASN A 198 -15.13 -12.78 11.64
CA ASN A 198 -16.39 -12.03 11.58
C ASN A 198 -16.23 -10.60 12.15
N GLN A 199 -15.13 -9.95 11.85
CA GLN A 199 -14.80 -8.62 12.31
C GLN A 199 -14.41 -7.73 11.13
N ALA A 200 -14.64 -6.42 11.28
CA ALA A 200 -14.25 -5.46 10.26
C ALA A 200 -12.72 -5.33 10.18
N VAL A 201 -12.21 -5.22 8.96
CA VAL A 201 -10.77 -5.03 8.69
C VAL A 201 -10.58 -3.85 7.74
N LYS A 202 -9.60 -3.01 8.01
CA LYS A 202 -9.20 -1.87 7.18
C LYS A 202 -7.78 -1.43 7.51
N CYS A 203 -7.23 -0.49 6.73
CA CYS A 203 -5.96 0.14 7.05
C CYS A 203 -6.02 0.81 8.44
N HIS A 204 -4.98 0.61 9.22
CA HIS A 204 -4.76 1.20 10.55
C HIS A 204 -3.45 2.00 10.62
N ASN A 205 -2.93 2.47 9.46
CA ASN A 205 -1.65 3.20 9.32
C ASN A 205 -0.43 2.39 9.79
N CYS A 206 -0.52 1.05 9.85
CA CYS A 206 0.52 0.20 10.43
C CYS A 206 1.03 0.76 11.78
N TYR A 207 0.12 1.12 12.70
CA TYR A 207 0.49 1.82 13.93
C TYR A 207 1.56 1.08 14.75
N HIS A 208 1.63 -0.24 14.67
CA HIS A 208 2.70 -1.04 15.26
C HIS A 208 4.10 -0.64 14.72
N ARG A 209 4.19 -0.21 13.46
CA ARG A 209 5.43 0.29 12.85
C ARG A 209 5.60 1.78 13.13
N THR A 210 4.56 2.56 12.92
CA THR A 210 4.62 4.02 13.03
C THR A 210 4.89 4.49 14.46
N GLU A 211 4.37 3.79 15.47
CA GLU A 211 4.72 4.05 16.88
C GLU A 211 6.15 3.65 17.23
N ALA A 212 6.76 2.77 16.46
CA ALA A 212 8.17 2.43 16.57
C ALA A 212 9.09 3.37 15.73
N GLY A 213 8.52 4.41 15.11
CA GLY A 213 9.25 5.36 14.26
C GLY A 213 9.59 4.81 12.88
N MET A 214 8.94 3.74 12.45
CA MET A 214 9.13 3.14 11.13
C MET A 214 8.00 3.56 10.19
N ASP A 215 8.29 3.63 8.90
CA ASP A 215 7.26 3.83 7.88
C ASP A 215 6.30 2.64 7.79
N PRO A 216 5.03 2.87 7.41
CA PRO A 216 4.11 1.79 7.02
C PRO A 216 4.73 0.85 5.98
N ALA A 217 4.44 -0.44 6.05
CA ALA A 217 5.03 -1.45 5.17
C ALA A 217 4.89 -1.12 3.67
N CYS A 218 3.75 -0.58 3.27
CA CYS A 218 3.49 -0.18 1.89
C CYS A 218 4.32 1.03 1.42
N VAL A 219 4.74 1.91 2.32
CA VAL A 219 5.66 3.02 2.03
C VAL A 219 7.06 2.48 1.85
N SER A 220 7.56 1.74 2.86
CA SER A 220 8.92 1.17 2.85
C SER A 220 9.19 0.27 1.62
N THR A 221 8.15 -0.37 1.08
CA THR A 221 8.29 -1.32 -0.04
C THR A 221 8.13 -0.64 -1.41
N CYS A 222 7.69 0.61 -1.48
CA CYS A 222 7.40 1.26 -2.75
C CYS A 222 8.69 1.61 -3.52
N PRO A 223 9.06 0.90 -4.60
CA PRO A 223 10.32 1.15 -5.31
C PRO A 223 10.31 2.44 -6.13
N ALA A 224 9.12 2.99 -6.39
CA ALA A 224 8.93 4.23 -7.13
C ALA A 224 8.79 5.45 -6.20
N GLU A 225 8.84 5.25 -4.87
CA GLU A 225 8.58 6.32 -3.90
C GLU A 225 7.29 7.10 -4.23
N ALA A 226 6.26 6.35 -4.67
CA ALA A 226 4.97 6.92 -5.06
C ALA A 226 4.03 7.13 -3.88
N ILE A 227 4.35 6.56 -2.71
CA ILE A 227 3.50 6.58 -1.51
C ILE A 227 4.26 7.27 -0.39
N HIS A 228 3.73 8.36 0.12
CA HIS A 228 4.29 9.11 1.24
C HIS A 228 3.32 9.06 2.42
N PHE A 229 3.88 8.97 3.61
CA PHE A 229 3.16 8.99 4.88
C PHE A 229 3.96 9.79 5.90
N GLY A 230 3.29 10.50 6.78
CA GLY A 230 3.96 11.22 7.86
C GLY A 230 3.06 12.19 8.59
N ASP A 231 3.66 12.95 9.49
CA ASP A 231 3.00 14.02 10.24
C ASP A 231 2.92 15.29 9.40
N LEU A 232 1.70 15.74 9.15
CA LEU A 232 1.42 16.98 8.42
C LEU A 232 1.73 18.24 9.24
N ASN A 233 1.87 18.13 10.57
CA ASN A 233 2.25 19.24 11.44
C ASN A 233 3.78 19.43 11.49
N ASP A 234 4.56 18.46 11.00
CA ASP A 234 6.00 18.58 10.86
C ASP A 234 6.37 19.06 9.44
N PRO A 235 6.83 20.32 9.29
CA PRO A 235 7.21 20.85 7.97
C PRO A 235 8.42 20.16 7.37
N GLU A 236 9.25 19.51 8.19
CA GLU A 236 10.44 18.77 7.73
C GLU A 236 10.11 17.30 7.36
N SER A 237 8.89 16.86 7.59
CA SER A 237 8.47 15.52 7.20
C SER A 237 8.52 15.33 5.69
N GLY A 238 8.77 14.09 5.23
CA GLY A 238 8.80 13.76 3.80
C GLY A 238 7.49 14.09 3.10
N ILE A 239 6.36 13.82 3.74
CA ILE A 239 5.04 14.12 3.19
C ILE A 239 4.79 15.62 3.06
N SER A 240 5.17 16.44 4.04
CA SER A 240 4.95 17.89 3.99
C SER A 240 5.72 18.53 2.84
N ARG A 241 6.95 18.08 2.60
CA ARG A 241 7.75 18.54 1.47
C ARG A 241 7.15 18.15 0.11
N GLU A 242 6.72 16.91 -0.05
CA GLU A 242 6.10 16.44 -1.30
C GLU A 242 4.73 17.10 -1.53
N MET A 243 3.95 17.36 -0.48
CA MET A 243 2.70 18.11 -0.58
C MET A 243 2.93 19.55 -1.05
N ALA A 244 3.94 20.23 -0.51
CA ALA A 244 4.28 21.58 -0.96
C ALA A 244 4.67 21.63 -2.45
N ILE A 245 5.32 20.58 -2.96
CA ILE A 245 5.62 20.45 -4.40
C ILE A 245 4.33 20.26 -5.21
N ALA A 246 3.43 19.39 -4.76
CA ALA A 246 2.17 19.12 -5.42
C ALA A 246 1.24 20.35 -5.42
N GLU A 247 1.20 21.11 -4.34
CA GLU A 247 0.47 22.38 -4.25
C GLU A 247 0.96 23.41 -5.25
N GLN A 248 2.29 23.54 -5.43
CA GLN A 248 2.85 24.42 -6.44
C GLN A 248 2.48 24.01 -7.87
N ARG A 249 2.31 22.73 -8.11
CA ARG A 249 1.85 22.18 -9.40
C ARG A 249 0.35 22.32 -9.61
N THR A 250 -0.43 22.64 -8.55
CA THR A 250 -1.89 22.74 -8.55
C THR A 250 -2.59 21.44 -8.97
N ASP A 251 -1.97 20.30 -8.70
CA ASP A 251 -2.48 18.96 -9.04
C ASP A 251 -2.81 18.11 -7.79
N LEU A 252 -2.82 18.72 -6.61
CA LEU A 252 -3.22 18.07 -5.37
C LEU A 252 -4.73 17.94 -5.28
N MET A 253 -5.23 16.73 -5.08
CA MET A 253 -6.67 16.46 -4.99
C MET A 253 -7.00 15.38 -3.96
N GLN A 254 -8.22 15.38 -3.50
CA GLN A 254 -8.81 14.33 -2.68
C GLN A 254 -9.91 13.63 -3.47
N LEU A 255 -10.20 12.38 -3.13
CA LEU A 255 -11.28 11.64 -3.78
C LEU A 255 -12.61 11.93 -3.11
N ARG A 256 -13.68 12.00 -3.89
CA ARG A 256 -15.07 12.14 -3.42
C ARG A 256 -15.28 13.29 -2.44
N GLU A 257 -14.77 14.47 -2.79
CA GLU A 257 -14.91 15.69 -1.99
C GLU A 257 -16.37 16.02 -1.69
N GLU A 258 -17.29 15.67 -2.61
CA GLU A 258 -18.74 15.85 -2.47
C GLU A 258 -19.34 15.06 -1.29
N LYS A 259 -18.63 14.06 -0.76
CA LYS A 259 -19.05 13.29 0.43
C LYS A 259 -18.71 13.99 1.75
N GLU A 260 -17.99 15.08 1.70
CA GLU A 260 -17.62 15.94 2.86
C GLU A 260 -16.96 15.17 4.02
N THR A 261 -16.35 14.03 3.73
CA THR A 261 -15.71 13.18 4.76
C THR A 261 -14.36 13.69 5.22
N LYS A 262 -13.81 14.71 4.54
CA LYS A 262 -12.48 15.29 4.79
C LYS A 262 -11.40 14.21 4.91
N PRO A 263 -11.09 13.50 3.81
CA PRO A 263 -10.09 12.44 3.82
C PRO A 263 -8.70 13.00 4.15
N ARG A 264 -7.87 12.19 4.82
CA ARG A 264 -6.47 12.51 5.09
C ARG A 264 -5.51 11.85 4.09
N MET A 265 -6.00 11.55 2.92
CA MET A 265 -5.23 11.02 1.81
C MET A 265 -5.41 11.95 0.62
N TRP A 266 -4.29 12.41 0.10
CA TRP A 266 -4.21 13.26 -1.09
C TRP A 266 -3.56 12.49 -2.22
N PHE A 267 -3.86 12.94 -3.41
CA PHE A 267 -3.33 12.38 -4.64
C PHE A 267 -2.76 13.49 -5.51
N THR A 268 -1.74 13.17 -6.30
CA THR A 268 -1.19 14.03 -7.33
C THR A 268 -0.97 13.23 -8.62
N GLY A 269 -1.04 13.90 -9.77
CA GLY A 269 -0.97 13.27 -11.08
C GLY A 269 -2.33 12.95 -11.69
N PRO A 270 -2.39 12.37 -12.89
CA PRO A 270 -3.62 12.26 -13.68
C PRO A 270 -4.58 11.14 -13.24
N ALA A 271 -4.07 10.09 -12.59
CA ALA A 271 -4.85 8.88 -12.34
C ALA A 271 -6.11 9.07 -11.50
N PRO A 272 -6.15 9.92 -10.45
CA PRO A 272 -7.35 10.04 -9.63
C PRO A 272 -8.59 10.41 -10.42
N ALA A 273 -8.51 11.45 -11.24
CA ALA A 273 -9.65 11.90 -12.06
C ALA A 273 -10.12 10.85 -13.07
N GLU A 274 -9.19 10.05 -13.60
CA GLU A 274 -9.50 9.03 -14.61
C GLU A 274 -10.09 7.74 -14.00
N ILE A 275 -9.74 7.42 -12.75
CA ILE A 275 -10.09 6.15 -12.09
C ILE A 275 -11.24 6.34 -11.09
N GLU A 276 -11.58 7.54 -10.67
CA GLU A 276 -12.57 7.79 -9.62
C GLU A 276 -13.91 7.08 -9.85
N GLU A 277 -14.35 7.00 -11.10
CA GLU A 277 -15.54 6.24 -11.50
C GLU A 277 -15.43 4.73 -11.24
N SER A 278 -14.19 4.20 -11.16
CA SER A 278 -13.92 2.79 -10.92
C SER A 278 -13.81 2.45 -9.42
N ILE A 279 -13.88 3.45 -8.55
CA ILE A 279 -13.98 3.24 -7.10
C ILE A 279 -15.37 2.67 -6.81
N PRO A 280 -15.49 1.59 -6.01
CA PRO A 280 -16.76 0.99 -5.67
C PRO A 280 -17.80 2.01 -5.21
N ALA A 281 -19.06 1.80 -5.56
CA ALA A 281 -20.17 2.63 -5.09
C ALA A 281 -20.30 2.55 -3.55
N GLU A 282 -21.09 3.47 -2.99
CA GLU A 282 -21.40 3.42 -1.55
C GLU A 282 -22.11 2.11 -1.22
N GLY A 283 -21.67 1.42 -0.18
CA GLY A 283 -22.13 0.08 0.17
C GLY A 283 -21.40 -1.07 -0.53
N GLU A 284 -20.55 -0.78 -1.50
CA GLU A 284 -19.71 -1.77 -2.15
C GLU A 284 -18.30 -1.77 -1.54
N SER A 285 -17.66 -2.91 -1.49
CA SER A 285 -16.28 -3.04 -1.00
C SER A 285 -15.29 -3.13 -2.15
N LEU A 286 -14.08 -2.58 -1.97
CA LEU A 286 -12.91 -2.91 -2.80
C LEU A 286 -12.60 -4.42 -2.81
N ASN A 287 -13.20 -5.16 -1.89
CA ASN A 287 -13.09 -6.61 -1.75
C ASN A 287 -14.42 -7.29 -2.11
N PRO A 288 -14.81 -7.37 -3.39
CA PRO A 288 -16.05 -8.02 -3.78
C PRO A 288 -16.07 -9.48 -3.33
N GLU A 289 -17.26 -9.97 -2.93
CA GLU A 289 -17.43 -11.35 -2.44
C GLU A 289 -17.11 -12.41 -3.50
N ALA A 290 -17.05 -12.02 -4.78
CA ALA A 290 -16.85 -12.92 -5.93
C ALA A 290 -15.52 -13.70 -5.94
N TYR A 291 -14.55 -13.33 -5.11
CA TYR A 291 -13.34 -14.11 -4.91
C TYR A 291 -13.35 -14.89 -3.60
N ASP A 292 -14.39 -15.71 -3.41
CA ASP A 292 -14.36 -16.75 -2.40
C ASP A 292 -13.48 -17.91 -2.91
N ILE A 293 -12.17 -17.73 -2.82
CA ILE A 293 -11.20 -18.78 -3.18
C ILE A 293 -11.34 -20.03 -2.31
N TYR A 294 -12.04 -19.95 -1.19
CA TYR A 294 -12.35 -21.13 -0.38
C TYR A 294 -13.49 -21.95 -0.99
N ASN A 295 -14.33 -21.34 -1.84
CA ASN A 295 -15.44 -21.99 -2.54
C ASN A 295 -15.19 -22.22 -4.04
N TRP A 296 -13.97 -22.02 -4.53
CA TRP A 296 -13.65 -22.25 -5.96
C TRP A 296 -14.02 -23.69 -6.45
N LYS A 297 -14.09 -24.65 -5.53
CA LYS A 297 -14.52 -26.03 -5.83
C LYS A 297 -16.02 -26.18 -6.03
N GLN A 298 -16.83 -25.18 -5.68
CA GLN A 298 -18.29 -25.22 -5.77
C GLN A 298 -18.84 -24.54 -7.02
N ASN A 299 -18.01 -23.82 -7.79
CA ASN A 299 -18.32 -23.27 -9.10
C ASN A 299 -17.50 -24.00 -10.17
N PRO A 300 -17.88 -25.23 -10.59
CA PRO A 300 -17.36 -25.81 -11.81
C PRO A 300 -18.11 -25.17 -12.98
N GLU A 301 -17.43 -24.34 -13.79
CA GLU A 301 -17.85 -24.17 -15.18
C GLU A 301 -17.45 -25.39 -15.99
#